data_42c202179069cffbb65b848c4494fb93
#
_entry.id   42c202179069cffbb65b848c4494fb93
#
_cell.length_a   1.000
_cell.length_b   1.000
_cell.length_c   1.000
_cell.angle_alpha   90.00
_cell.angle_beta   90.00
_cell.angle_gamma   90.00
#
_symmetry.space_group_name_H-M   'P 1'
#
loop_
_entity.id
_entity.type
_entity.pdbx_description
1 polymer ?
#
loop_
_entity_poly.entity_id
_entity_poly.type
_entity_poly.pdbx_seq_one_letter_code
_entity_poly.pdbx_strand_id
1 'polypeptide(L)'
;MPHGFDAYRVFISAPGDLERDRQACHDAIAQANETTAMPEKVLLVEVGLRENDQISSHRSIVSDNVRWSTYFVQLFEDDWGPRDLFRKLFLLALECRDDVSQPMREVVICLKDAPRETNANILAFRKELEESPGVRVFRYSSADRDAILPRPDP
;
A
#
# COMPACT_ATOMS: atom_id res chain seq x y z
N MET A 1 9.86 -18.32 -27.97
CA MET A 1 9.27 -18.63 -26.66
C MET A 1 8.14 -17.68 -26.35
N PRO A 2 6.97 -18.19 -26.07
CA PRO A 2 5.93 -17.31 -25.60
C PRO A 2 6.37 -16.72 -24.27
N HIS A 3 6.29 -15.43 -24.14
CA HIS A 3 6.51 -14.79 -22.87
C HIS A 3 5.41 -15.15 -21.91
N GLY A 4 5.77 -15.49 -20.67
CA GLY A 4 4.83 -15.52 -19.60
C GLY A 4 4.34 -14.10 -19.30
N PHE A 5 3.69 -13.96 -18.16
CA PHE A 5 3.25 -12.65 -17.72
C PHE A 5 4.42 -11.85 -17.14
N ASP A 6 4.46 -10.56 -17.39
CA ASP A 6 5.31 -9.66 -16.66
C ASP A 6 4.69 -9.42 -15.28
N ALA A 7 5.41 -9.76 -14.24
CA ALA A 7 4.92 -9.65 -12.88
C ALA A 7 5.41 -8.35 -12.21
N TYR A 8 4.48 -7.60 -11.64
CA TYR A 8 4.79 -6.42 -10.86
C TYR A 8 4.31 -6.63 -9.43
N ARG A 9 5.22 -6.51 -8.48
CA ARG A 9 4.89 -6.71 -7.07
C ARG A 9 4.28 -5.45 -6.48
N VAL A 10 3.19 -5.64 -5.76
CA VAL A 10 2.50 -4.57 -5.03
C VAL A 10 2.60 -4.89 -3.54
N PHE A 11 3.33 -4.07 -2.80
CA PHE A 11 3.43 -4.25 -1.36
C PHE A 11 2.29 -3.49 -0.68
N ILE A 12 1.47 -4.20 0.08
CA ILE A 12 0.38 -3.59 0.84
C ILE A 12 0.78 -3.55 2.30
N SER A 13 0.84 -2.35 2.84
CA SER A 13 1.19 -2.08 4.23
C SER A 13 -0.05 -1.56 4.96
N ALA A 14 -0.53 -2.29 5.95
CA ALA A 14 -1.73 -1.92 6.68
C ALA A 14 -1.56 -2.24 8.16
N PRO A 15 -1.71 -1.24 9.06
CA PRO A 15 -1.78 -1.52 10.49
C PRO A 15 -2.94 -2.45 10.84
N GLY A 16 -2.85 -3.10 12.00
CA GLY A 16 -3.72 -4.23 12.32
C GLY A 16 -5.21 -3.96 12.35
N ASP A 17 -5.62 -2.74 12.70
CA ASP A 17 -7.04 -2.38 12.72
C ASP A 17 -7.62 -2.10 11.32
N LEU A 18 -6.77 -2.14 10.29
CA LEU A 18 -7.18 -1.94 8.90
C LEU A 18 -7.20 -3.24 8.09
N GLU A 19 -7.37 -4.38 8.74
CA GLU A 19 -7.37 -5.68 8.06
C GLU A 19 -8.49 -5.80 7.03
N ARG A 20 -9.66 -5.26 7.31
CA ARG A 20 -10.77 -5.26 6.33
C ARG A 20 -10.43 -4.41 5.12
N ASP A 21 -9.75 -3.30 5.36
CA ASP A 21 -9.36 -2.40 4.29
C ASP A 21 -8.25 -3.02 3.45
N ARG A 22 -7.35 -3.75 4.09
CA ARG A 22 -6.33 -4.53 3.41
C ARG A 22 -6.96 -5.60 2.53
N GLN A 23 -8.00 -6.26 3.02
CA GLN A 23 -8.71 -7.27 2.24
C GLN A 23 -9.38 -6.64 1.01
N ALA A 24 -9.91 -5.43 1.14
CA ALA A 24 -10.49 -4.72 0.01
C ALA A 24 -9.44 -4.41 -1.05
N CYS A 25 -8.22 -4.04 -0.65
CA CYS A 25 -7.11 -3.86 -1.59
C CYS A 25 -6.74 -5.17 -2.29
N HIS A 26 -6.71 -6.26 -1.54
CA HIS A 26 -6.44 -7.58 -2.10
C HIS A 26 -7.47 -7.94 -3.17
N ASP A 27 -8.75 -7.72 -2.87
CA ASP A 27 -9.83 -7.99 -3.80
C ASP A 27 -9.73 -7.10 -5.04
N ALA A 28 -9.33 -5.85 -4.86
CA ALA A 28 -9.15 -4.91 -5.97
C ALA A 28 -8.03 -5.38 -6.91
N ILE A 29 -6.93 -5.88 -6.36
CA ILE A 29 -5.83 -6.39 -7.15
C ILE A 29 -6.27 -7.63 -7.92
N ALA A 30 -6.99 -8.54 -7.27
CA ALA A 30 -7.50 -9.74 -7.92
C ALA A 30 -8.42 -9.36 -9.10
N GLN A 31 -9.32 -8.42 -8.90
CA GLN A 31 -10.20 -7.95 -9.95
C GLN A 31 -9.42 -7.27 -11.08
N ALA A 32 -8.46 -6.42 -10.75
CA ALA A 32 -7.63 -5.75 -11.74
C ALA A 32 -6.84 -6.75 -12.58
N ASN A 33 -6.36 -7.83 -11.96
CA ASN A 33 -5.69 -8.89 -12.70
C ASN A 33 -6.62 -9.52 -13.74
N GLU A 34 -7.85 -9.85 -13.34
CA GLU A 34 -8.79 -10.50 -14.25
C GLU A 34 -9.25 -9.59 -15.38
N THR A 35 -9.54 -8.34 -15.08
CA THR A 35 -10.21 -7.44 -16.04
C THR A 35 -9.24 -6.62 -16.88
N THR A 36 -8.04 -6.35 -16.39
CA THR A 36 -7.14 -5.39 -17.04
C THR A 36 -5.75 -5.96 -17.26
N ALA A 37 -5.11 -6.49 -16.22
CA ALA A 37 -3.71 -6.86 -16.30
C ALA A 37 -3.46 -8.13 -17.10
N MET A 38 -4.17 -9.20 -16.81
CA MET A 38 -3.98 -10.48 -17.50
C MET A 38 -4.25 -10.40 -19.01
N PRO A 39 -5.26 -9.69 -19.48
CA PRO A 39 -5.43 -9.50 -20.92
C PRO A 39 -4.23 -8.82 -21.59
N GLU A 40 -3.49 -8.00 -20.87
CA GLU A 40 -2.27 -7.34 -21.36
C GLU A 40 -1.00 -8.12 -21.03
N LYS A 41 -1.14 -9.37 -20.57
CA LYS A 41 -0.02 -10.23 -20.15
C LYS A 41 0.80 -9.63 -19.02
N VAL A 42 0.13 -8.95 -18.11
CA VAL A 42 0.70 -8.40 -16.89
C VAL A 42 0.03 -9.07 -15.70
N LEU A 43 0.77 -9.29 -14.65
CA LEU A 43 0.24 -9.85 -13.42
C LEU A 43 0.69 -9.00 -12.24
N LEU A 44 -0.26 -8.54 -11.46
CA LEU A 44 0.02 -7.84 -10.20
C LEU A 44 0.10 -8.89 -9.11
N VAL A 45 1.23 -8.94 -8.43
CA VAL A 45 1.48 -9.92 -7.36
C VAL A 45 1.49 -9.19 -6.04
N GLU A 46 0.51 -9.48 -5.21
CA GLU A 46 0.43 -8.90 -3.88
C GLU A 46 1.47 -9.51 -2.97
N VAL A 47 2.21 -8.65 -2.27
CA VAL A 47 3.04 -9.01 -1.13
C VAL A 47 2.67 -8.08 0.01
N GLY A 48 2.92 -8.50 1.25
CA GLY A 48 2.55 -7.63 2.34
C GLY A 48 2.92 -8.21 3.69
N LEU A 49 2.58 -7.44 4.72
CA LEU A 49 2.85 -7.79 6.09
C LEU A 49 1.60 -7.53 6.90
N ARG A 50 1.20 -8.52 7.72
CA ARG A 50 0.14 -8.35 8.70
C ARG A 50 0.76 -8.10 10.06
N GLU A 51 0.09 -7.31 10.87
CA GLU A 51 0.60 -6.94 12.18
C GLU A 51 0.86 -8.14 13.09
N ASN A 52 0.06 -9.20 12.97
CA ASN A 52 0.20 -10.41 13.77
C ASN A 52 1.23 -11.39 13.24
N ASP A 53 1.91 -11.09 12.16
CA ASP A 53 3.00 -11.90 11.66
C ASP A 53 4.21 -11.80 12.62
N GLN A 54 5.10 -12.77 12.55
CA GLN A 54 6.30 -12.77 13.39
C GLN A 54 7.30 -11.73 12.87
N ILE A 55 7.00 -10.49 13.12
CA ILE A 55 7.73 -9.34 12.57
C ILE A 55 9.20 -9.35 12.95
N SER A 56 9.51 -9.68 14.21
CA SER A 56 10.88 -9.65 14.70
C SER A 56 11.79 -10.66 14.02
N SER A 57 11.24 -11.80 13.61
CA SER A 57 12.01 -12.88 12.97
C SER A 57 12.24 -12.64 11.49
N HIS A 58 11.44 -11.77 10.86
CA HIS A 58 11.42 -11.63 9.40
C HIS A 58 11.66 -10.21 8.92
N ARG A 59 12.26 -9.38 9.78
CA ARG A 59 12.46 -7.95 9.48
C ARG A 59 13.22 -7.71 8.18
N SER A 60 14.31 -8.45 7.95
CA SER A 60 15.10 -8.29 6.74
C SER A 60 14.34 -8.75 5.50
N ILE A 61 13.56 -9.82 5.63
CA ILE A 61 12.74 -10.35 4.52
C ILE A 61 11.67 -9.33 4.14
N VAL A 62 11.04 -8.69 5.13
CA VAL A 62 10.02 -7.68 4.88
C VAL A 62 10.63 -6.48 4.16
N SER A 63 11.77 -6.00 4.61
CA SER A 63 12.47 -4.88 3.97
C SER A 63 12.87 -5.22 2.54
N ASP A 64 13.35 -6.43 2.31
CA ASP A 64 13.70 -6.89 0.96
C ASP A 64 12.46 -6.94 0.06
N ASN A 65 11.32 -7.39 0.58
CA ASN A 65 10.08 -7.41 -0.19
C ASN A 65 9.66 -6.00 -0.61
N VAL A 66 9.85 -5.00 0.25
CA VAL A 66 9.60 -3.60 -0.13
C VAL A 66 10.54 -3.18 -1.25
N ARG A 67 11.83 -3.45 -1.12
CA ARG A 67 12.82 -3.07 -2.13
C ARG A 67 12.57 -3.70 -3.49
N TRP A 68 12.05 -4.91 -3.51
CA TRP A 68 11.78 -5.62 -4.76
C TRP A 68 10.40 -5.32 -5.34
N SER A 69 9.60 -4.49 -4.67
CA SER A 69 8.26 -4.15 -5.14
C SER A 69 8.29 -2.98 -6.12
N THR A 70 7.37 -3.02 -7.06
CA THR A 70 7.18 -1.93 -8.04
C THR A 70 6.25 -0.86 -7.48
N TYR A 71 5.27 -1.27 -6.69
CA TYR A 71 4.28 -0.38 -6.10
C TYR A 71 4.20 -0.61 -4.61
N PHE A 72 4.02 0.45 -3.87
CA PHE A 72 3.80 0.39 -2.42
C PHE A 72 2.49 1.08 -2.10
N VAL A 73 1.58 0.37 -1.43
CA VAL A 73 0.29 0.92 -1.01
C VAL A 73 0.26 0.95 0.51
N GLN A 74 0.17 2.14 1.07
CA GLN A 74 0.07 2.33 2.51
C GLN A 74 -1.36 2.70 2.87
N LEU A 75 -1.97 1.89 3.73
CA LEU A 75 -3.24 2.22 4.35
C LEU A 75 -2.94 2.89 5.68
N PHE A 76 -3.60 4.01 5.95
CA PHE A 76 -3.38 4.74 7.19
C PHE A 76 -4.68 5.42 7.63
N GLU A 77 -4.98 5.32 8.92
CA GLU A 77 -6.06 6.05 9.56
C GLU A 77 -5.50 6.99 10.64
N ASP A 78 -4.98 6.43 11.71
CA ASP A 78 -4.52 7.20 12.86
C ASP A 78 -3.35 6.56 13.61
N ASP A 79 -2.91 5.37 13.25
CA ASP A 79 -1.87 4.68 14.00
C ASP A 79 -0.99 3.82 13.08
N TRP A 80 0.30 3.78 13.41
CA TRP A 80 1.27 2.93 12.73
C TRP A 80 1.48 1.59 13.44
N GLY A 81 0.83 1.39 14.56
CA GLY A 81 1.02 0.21 15.38
C GLY A 81 2.13 0.40 16.43
N PRO A 82 2.26 -0.56 17.33
CA PRO A 82 3.08 -0.40 18.54
C PRO A 82 4.59 -0.30 18.31
N ARG A 83 5.09 -0.66 17.14
CA ARG A 83 6.53 -0.67 16.85
C ARG A 83 6.95 0.30 15.74
N ASP A 84 6.05 1.12 15.27
CA ASP A 84 6.28 2.01 14.14
C ASP A 84 6.85 1.32 12.90
N LEU A 85 6.68 0.01 12.80
CA LEU A 85 7.24 -0.76 11.69
C LEU A 85 6.66 -0.29 10.35
N PHE A 86 5.34 -0.09 10.31
CA PHE A 86 4.67 0.32 9.08
C PHE A 86 5.17 1.69 8.62
N ARG A 87 5.44 2.60 9.57
CA ARG A 87 6.01 3.90 9.24
C ARG A 87 7.41 3.75 8.64
N LYS A 88 8.22 2.87 9.21
CA LYS A 88 9.57 2.60 8.69
C LYS A 88 9.52 2.02 7.28
N LEU A 89 8.58 1.12 7.02
CA LEU A 89 8.40 0.55 5.70
C LEU A 89 7.96 1.60 4.68
N PHE A 90 7.09 2.51 5.10
CA PHE A 90 6.66 3.62 4.27
C PHE A 90 7.85 4.52 3.90
N LEU A 91 8.68 4.88 4.87
CA LEU A 91 9.86 5.70 4.63
C LEU A 91 10.85 4.99 3.71
N LEU A 92 11.03 3.69 3.89
CA LEU A 92 11.87 2.88 2.99
C LEU A 92 11.32 2.89 1.56
N ALA A 93 10.00 2.80 1.40
CA ALA A 93 9.39 2.83 0.08
C ALA A 93 9.66 4.16 -0.62
N LEU A 94 9.62 5.27 0.12
CA LEU A 94 9.95 6.58 -0.44
C LEU A 94 11.40 6.65 -0.90
N GLU A 95 12.32 6.11 -0.12
CA GLU A 95 13.72 6.03 -0.51
C GLU A 95 13.90 5.20 -1.78
N CYS A 96 13.23 4.06 -1.86
CA CYS A 96 13.30 3.19 -3.04
C CYS A 96 12.72 3.87 -4.28
N ARG A 97 11.64 4.63 -4.13
CA ARG A 97 11.04 5.36 -5.25
C ARG A 97 12.02 6.39 -5.81
N ASP A 98 12.79 7.04 -4.95
CA ASP A 98 13.73 8.07 -5.36
C ASP A 98 15.05 7.50 -5.90
N ASP A 99 15.28 6.21 -5.76
CA ASP A 99 16.48 5.52 -6.21
C ASP A 99 16.21 4.83 -7.55
N VAL A 100 16.79 5.34 -8.62
CA VAL A 100 16.58 4.83 -9.97
C VAL A 100 17.05 3.38 -10.15
N SER A 101 17.92 2.89 -9.27
CA SER A 101 18.40 1.51 -9.33
C SER A 101 17.41 0.51 -8.75
N GLN A 102 16.37 0.99 -8.06
CA GLN A 102 15.35 0.15 -7.45
C GLN A 102 14.14 0.01 -8.37
N PRO A 103 13.40 -1.11 -8.29
CA PRO A 103 12.21 -1.30 -9.13
C PRO A 103 11.01 -0.43 -8.72
N MET A 104 11.03 0.17 -7.54
CA MET A 104 9.90 0.95 -7.02
C MET A 104 9.60 2.14 -7.94
N ARG A 105 8.36 2.22 -8.40
CA ARG A 105 7.89 3.28 -9.30
C ARG A 105 6.94 4.24 -8.63
N GLU A 106 6.11 3.74 -7.73
CA GLU A 106 5.02 4.54 -7.21
C GLU A 106 4.67 4.16 -5.78
N VAL A 107 4.46 5.18 -4.95
CA VAL A 107 3.96 5.03 -3.58
C VAL A 107 2.57 5.64 -3.54
N VAL A 108 1.60 4.85 -3.07
CA VAL A 108 0.20 5.23 -2.97
C VAL A 108 -0.22 5.19 -1.51
N ILE A 109 -0.92 6.22 -1.08
CA ILE A 109 -1.47 6.28 0.27
C ILE A 109 -2.99 6.22 0.17
N CYS A 110 -3.60 5.26 0.86
CA CYS A 110 -5.03 5.19 1.05
C CYS A 110 -5.32 5.72 2.45
N LEU A 111 -5.75 6.97 2.52
CA LEU A 111 -5.94 7.68 3.77
C LEU A 111 -7.40 7.58 4.20
N LYS A 112 -7.63 6.77 5.23
CA LYS A 112 -8.97 6.57 5.76
C LYS A 112 -9.36 7.76 6.62
N ASP A 113 -10.59 8.24 6.46
CA ASP A 113 -11.10 9.34 7.26
C ASP A 113 -11.10 8.99 8.74
N ALA A 114 -10.64 9.92 9.56
CA ALA A 114 -10.60 9.77 11.01
C ALA A 114 -11.29 10.98 11.66
N PRO A 115 -12.63 11.07 11.53
CA PRO A 115 -13.36 12.29 11.94
C PRO A 115 -13.33 12.55 13.44
N ARG A 116 -13.00 11.53 14.24
CA ARG A 116 -12.91 11.69 15.70
C ARG A 116 -11.49 11.92 16.19
N GLU A 117 -10.52 11.97 15.30
CA GLU A 117 -9.14 12.17 15.68
C GLU A 117 -8.90 13.59 16.17
N THR A 118 -8.32 13.72 17.34
CA THR A 118 -8.03 15.02 17.96
C THR A 118 -6.54 15.22 18.24
N ASN A 119 -5.72 14.20 18.07
CA ASN A 119 -4.29 14.31 18.32
C ASN A 119 -3.65 15.19 17.26
N ALA A 120 -3.05 16.29 17.69
CA ALA A 120 -2.46 17.27 16.79
C ALA A 120 -1.33 16.68 15.94
N ASN A 121 -0.55 15.76 16.48
CA ASN A 121 0.55 15.13 15.75
C ASN A 121 0.02 14.23 14.62
N ILE A 122 -1.04 13.48 14.90
CA ILE A 122 -1.67 12.63 13.89
C ILE A 122 -2.28 13.49 12.78
N LEU A 123 -3.01 14.54 13.15
CA LEU A 123 -3.63 15.42 12.17
C LEU A 123 -2.57 16.12 11.31
N ALA A 124 -1.49 16.58 11.90
CA ALA A 124 -0.39 17.21 11.17
C ALA A 124 0.26 16.22 10.21
N PHE A 125 0.46 14.98 10.64
CA PHE A 125 1.05 13.95 9.79
C PHE A 125 0.13 13.58 8.63
N ARG A 126 -1.18 13.49 8.87
CA ARG A 126 -2.15 13.24 7.81
C ARG A 126 -2.10 14.34 6.75
N LYS A 127 -2.00 15.60 7.19
CA LYS A 127 -1.86 16.72 6.26
C LYS A 127 -0.55 16.65 5.48
N GLU A 128 0.54 16.29 6.14
CA GLU A 128 1.83 16.09 5.49
C GLU A 128 1.76 15.02 4.41
N LEU A 129 1.07 13.90 4.68
CA LEU A 129 0.88 12.84 3.69
C LEU A 129 0.12 13.37 2.46
N GLU A 130 -0.94 14.15 2.68
CA GLU A 130 -1.73 14.71 1.59
C GLU A 130 -0.93 15.69 0.72
N GLU A 131 0.04 16.38 1.30
CA GLU A 131 0.84 17.38 0.62
C GLU A 131 2.18 16.87 0.10
N SER A 132 2.51 15.59 0.34
CA SER A 132 3.78 15.01 -0.08
C SER A 132 3.88 14.96 -1.60
N PRO A 133 4.94 15.55 -2.19
CA PRO A 133 5.09 15.52 -3.64
C PRO A 133 5.43 14.10 -4.12
N GLY A 134 4.89 13.73 -5.27
CA GLY A 134 5.20 12.45 -5.90
C GLY A 134 4.53 11.25 -5.27
N VAL A 135 3.62 11.46 -4.32
CA VAL A 135 2.85 10.40 -3.69
C VAL A 135 1.39 10.59 -4.10
N ARG A 136 0.74 9.50 -4.52
CA ARG A 136 -0.69 9.54 -4.79
C ARG A 136 -1.45 9.30 -3.51
N VAL A 137 -2.43 10.15 -3.22
CA VAL A 137 -3.24 10.03 -2.02
C VAL A 137 -4.70 9.85 -2.40
N PHE A 138 -5.30 8.78 -1.88
CA PHE A 138 -6.73 8.52 -2.03
C PHE A 138 -7.35 8.56 -0.65
N ARG A 139 -8.37 9.41 -0.50
CA ARG A 139 -9.12 9.51 0.76
C ARG A 139 -10.38 8.67 0.67
N TYR A 140 -10.72 7.99 1.75
CA TYR A 140 -11.92 7.16 1.80
C TYR A 140 -12.45 7.06 3.23
N SER A 141 -13.71 6.66 3.36
CA SER A 141 -14.34 6.38 4.64
C SER A 141 -14.63 4.88 4.74
N SER A 142 -15.05 4.43 5.92
CA SER A 142 -15.46 3.04 6.10
C SER A 142 -16.64 2.68 5.19
N ALA A 143 -17.52 3.65 4.93
CA ALA A 143 -18.65 3.45 4.03
C ALA A 143 -18.21 3.34 2.57
N ASP A 144 -17.07 3.90 2.24
CA ASP A 144 -16.55 3.94 0.87
C ASP A 144 -15.43 2.91 0.64
N ARG A 145 -15.37 1.87 1.49
CA ARG A 145 -14.32 0.86 1.37
C ARG A 145 -14.22 0.31 -0.05
N ASP A 146 -15.34 0.18 -0.71
CA ASP A 146 -15.40 -0.30 -2.10
C ASP A 146 -14.76 0.70 -3.08
N ALA A 147 -14.54 1.94 -2.67
CA ALA A 147 -13.89 2.94 -3.51
C ALA A 147 -12.41 2.64 -3.74
N ILE A 148 -11.81 1.78 -2.91
CA ILE A 148 -10.45 1.29 -3.14
C ILE A 148 -10.42 0.41 -4.38
N LEU A 149 -11.54 -0.25 -4.70
CA LEU A 149 -11.66 -1.06 -5.90
C LEU A 149 -11.68 -0.15 -7.13
N PRO A 150 -10.85 -0.43 -8.14
CA PRO A 150 -10.96 0.30 -9.39
C PRO A 150 -12.34 0.05 -9.98
N ARG A 151 -13.14 1.10 -10.12
CA ARG A 151 -14.45 0.99 -10.75
C ARG A 151 -14.25 1.02 -12.24
N PRO A 152 -14.88 0.13 -12.96
CA PRO A 152 -14.92 0.29 -14.41
C PRO A 152 -15.62 1.61 -14.72
N ASP A 153 -15.05 2.38 -15.62
CA ASP A 153 -15.69 3.62 -16.05
C ASP A 153 -17.07 3.29 -16.62
N PRO A 154 -18.09 4.10 -16.29
CA PRO A 154 -19.41 3.88 -16.85
C PRO A 154 -19.42 4.04 -18.36
#